data_13baca6679ff1450235750d10d46dc69
#
_entry.id   13baca6679ff1450235750d10d46dc69
#
_cell.length_a   1.000
_cell.length_b   1.000
_cell.length_c   1.000
_cell.angle_alpha   90.00
_cell.angle_beta   90.00
_cell.angle_gamma   90.00
#
_symmetry.space_group_name_H-M   'P 1'
#
loop_
_entity.id
_entity.type
_entity.pdbx_description
1 polymer ?
#
loop_
_entity_poly.entity_id
_entity_poly.type
_entity_poly.pdbx_seq_one_letter_code
_entity_poly.pdbx_strand_id
1 'polypeptide(L)'
;NIAFWGLLFFNLFEATANSNIYTISGRVTEAKTNSPLPGASILIKGTYLWAVSNQKGEFTIQGVQEGKYNLEVSFLGYVPATIPVNVRSNINNLPIILKENTLALDDVVVTAQAPKNELNTTLTIGNHALEHLQVSNVSDISALLPGGKTKVPDLTTNNIFSLRDGGSTAGNAAFGTAVEVDGVRIGNNGSFGNMNGVDTRNITVADIESVEVITGVPSAEYGDLNSGMVKIHTRKGKTPWNILLSINPRTEQVSFAKGLDLGNNKGVININGEWTKATQKLVSPYSSYTRRGFSAGYSNTFRNVLRFDIGVTGNIGGMNTKDDPDAYSGEYNKVRDNVFRTNTSLAWLLNKSWITNLKFDASIYYNDNNSHAHTFYSYASEQPAVHATEEGYFMANKLPYTYFADQIIDSKELDYAASLKYEWNRRFKTVNSNLKAGVQWKATGNVGEGEYYKDPSLAPNGYRPRPYTTYPYMHNVSLYAEESLSFPVGNTMLRLMAGVRWEHLFIKGTKYKDLNTLSPRFNARWQLNEHIAIRGGWGITEKLPSFYTLYPKQEYRDIQTFG
;
A
#
# COMPACT_ATOMS: atom_id res chain seq x y z
N ASN A 1 -20.26 -33.24 -3.05
CA ASN A 1 -18.89 -33.66 -3.39
C ASN A 1 -17.78 -32.74 -2.85
N ILE A 2 -18.09 -31.55 -2.34
CA ILE A 2 -17.12 -30.63 -1.70
C ILE A 2 -16.87 -31.04 -0.24
N ALA A 3 -17.86 -31.65 0.42
CA ALA A 3 -17.74 -32.14 1.79
C ALA A 3 -16.81 -33.38 1.92
N PHE A 4 -16.60 -34.13 0.85
CA PHE A 4 -15.76 -35.33 0.85
C PHE A 4 -14.25 -35.00 0.85
N TRP A 5 -13.84 -33.91 0.25
CA TRP A 5 -12.44 -33.43 0.25
C TRP A 5 -12.06 -32.78 1.59
N GLY A 6 -13.01 -32.15 2.29
CA GLY A 6 -12.78 -31.56 3.61
C GLY A 6 -12.54 -32.60 4.70
N LEU A 7 -13.19 -33.78 4.61
CA LEU A 7 -13.04 -34.88 5.56
C LEU A 7 -11.75 -35.69 5.34
N LEU A 8 -11.20 -35.71 4.11
CA LEU A 8 -9.92 -36.39 3.83
C LEU A 8 -8.72 -35.62 4.37
N PHE A 9 -8.80 -34.29 4.49
CA PHE A 9 -7.74 -33.48 5.08
C PHE A 9 -7.75 -33.51 6.63
N PHE A 10 -8.89 -33.82 7.26
CA PHE A 10 -9.00 -33.82 8.73
C PHE A 10 -8.52 -35.11 9.39
N ASN A 11 -8.51 -36.25 8.67
CA ASN A 11 -8.14 -37.54 9.24
C ASN A 11 -6.65 -37.93 9.10
N LEU A 12 -5.79 -37.07 8.57
CA LEU A 12 -4.36 -37.34 8.40
C LEU A 12 -3.48 -36.83 9.56
N PHE A 13 -4.06 -36.29 10.64
CA PHE A 13 -3.29 -35.55 11.66
C PHE A 13 -3.54 -36.02 13.14
N GLU A 14 -3.75 -37.28 13.40
CA GLU A 14 -3.55 -37.81 14.73
C GLU A 14 -2.20 -38.54 14.84
N ALA A 15 -1.11 -37.76 14.93
CA ALA A 15 0.17 -38.28 15.42
C ALA A 15 0.72 -37.30 16.44
N THR A 16 0.39 -37.50 17.70
CA THR A 16 1.06 -36.86 18.85
C THR A 16 2.53 -37.28 18.87
N ALA A 17 3.40 -36.50 18.23
CA ALA A 17 4.84 -36.63 18.42
C ALA A 17 5.23 -35.71 19.58
N ASN A 18 5.60 -36.30 20.70
CA ASN A 18 6.25 -35.63 21.83
C ASN A 18 7.63 -35.13 21.34
N SER A 19 7.71 -33.99 20.69
CA SER A 19 8.97 -33.37 20.28
C SER A 19 9.42 -32.44 21.38
N ASN A 20 10.63 -32.63 21.87
CA ASN A 20 11.24 -31.70 22.82
C ASN A 20 11.28 -30.30 22.24
N ILE A 21 10.71 -29.34 22.95
CA ILE A 21 10.61 -27.95 22.56
C ILE A 21 11.63 -27.16 23.37
N TYR A 22 12.46 -26.42 22.69
CA TYR A 22 13.55 -25.63 23.26
C TYR A 22 13.34 -24.15 23.08
N THR A 23 14.12 -23.38 23.80
CA THR A 23 14.14 -21.91 23.74
C THR A 23 15.51 -21.44 23.28
N ILE A 24 15.54 -20.46 22.37
CA ILE A 24 16.75 -19.71 22.01
C ILE A 24 16.62 -18.32 22.59
N SER A 25 17.52 -17.96 23.49
CA SER A 25 17.64 -16.61 24.02
C SER A 25 19.03 -16.05 23.78
N GLY A 26 19.12 -14.76 23.59
CA GLY A 26 20.37 -14.09 23.29
C GLY A 26 20.27 -12.58 23.37
N ARG A 27 21.35 -11.92 22.94
CA ARG A 27 21.45 -10.47 22.95
C ARG A 27 22.03 -9.96 21.63
N VAL A 28 21.40 -8.93 21.07
CA VAL A 28 21.86 -8.23 19.86
C VAL A 28 22.55 -6.93 20.27
N THR A 29 23.79 -6.74 19.80
CA THR A 29 24.60 -5.54 20.09
C THR A 29 25.25 -5.00 18.83
N GLU A 30 25.63 -3.73 18.88
CA GLU A 30 26.41 -3.06 17.86
C GLU A 30 27.89 -3.42 17.94
N ALA A 31 28.56 -3.59 16.80
CA ALA A 31 29.96 -4.04 16.73
C ALA A 31 30.97 -3.03 17.29
N LYS A 32 30.77 -1.72 17.13
CA LYS A 32 31.74 -0.68 17.53
C LYS A 32 31.59 -0.28 18.98
N THR A 33 30.38 -0.09 19.46
CA THR A 33 30.08 0.47 20.79
C THR A 33 29.67 -0.57 21.81
N ASN A 34 29.39 -1.80 21.35
CA ASN A 34 28.78 -2.89 22.13
C ASN A 34 27.43 -2.49 22.78
N SER A 35 26.83 -1.40 22.25
CA SER A 35 25.51 -0.92 22.70
C SER A 35 24.42 -1.91 22.31
N PRO A 36 23.41 -2.13 23.16
CA PRO A 36 22.27 -2.98 22.82
C PRO A 36 21.50 -2.40 21.64
N LEU A 37 21.01 -3.26 20.75
CA LEU A 37 20.17 -2.89 19.62
C LEU A 37 18.71 -3.31 19.87
N PRO A 38 17.88 -2.42 20.42
CA PRO A 38 16.46 -2.69 20.63
C PRO A 38 15.68 -2.63 19.32
N GLY A 39 14.74 -3.56 19.12
CA GLY A 39 13.93 -3.62 17.92
C GLY A 39 14.54 -4.41 16.76
N ALA A 40 15.68 -5.06 16.94
CA ALA A 40 16.23 -5.98 15.95
C ALA A 40 15.29 -7.19 15.78
N SER A 41 15.03 -7.56 14.52
CA SER A 41 14.24 -8.74 14.17
C SER A 41 15.13 -9.96 14.07
N ILE A 42 14.77 -11.03 14.75
CA ILE A 42 15.47 -12.32 14.76
C ILE A 42 14.51 -13.38 14.24
N LEU A 43 14.76 -13.92 13.05
CA LEU A 43 13.94 -14.93 12.40
C LEU A 43 14.71 -16.24 12.29
N ILE A 44 14.08 -17.36 12.63
CA ILE A 44 14.64 -18.67 12.31
C ILE A 44 14.31 -18.99 10.85
N LYS A 45 15.33 -18.99 10.00
CA LYS A 45 15.19 -19.21 8.56
C LYS A 45 14.49 -20.53 8.24
N GLY A 46 13.49 -20.49 7.36
CA GLY A 46 12.70 -21.66 6.98
C GLY A 46 11.62 -22.03 7.98
N THR A 47 11.42 -21.23 9.02
CA THR A 47 10.32 -21.35 9.99
C THR A 47 9.56 -20.04 10.08
N TYR A 48 8.50 -20.00 10.88
CA TYR A 48 7.77 -18.77 11.21
C TYR A 48 8.06 -18.31 12.65
N LEU A 49 9.09 -18.89 13.28
CA LEU A 49 9.50 -18.53 14.63
C LEU A 49 10.44 -17.32 14.57
N TRP A 50 10.05 -16.27 15.25
CA TRP A 50 10.80 -15.03 15.29
C TRP A 50 10.68 -14.34 16.65
N ALA A 51 11.54 -13.39 16.92
CA ALA A 51 11.48 -12.51 18.06
C ALA A 51 11.98 -11.12 17.68
N VAL A 52 11.71 -10.16 18.55
CA VAL A 52 12.26 -8.80 18.48
C VAL A 52 13.06 -8.56 19.75
N SER A 53 14.26 -7.96 19.61
CA SER A 53 15.08 -7.62 20.74
C SER A 53 14.47 -6.49 21.58
N ASN A 54 14.57 -6.63 22.89
CA ASN A 54 14.13 -5.63 23.86
C ASN A 54 15.11 -4.47 23.97
N GLN A 55 14.87 -3.52 24.87
CA GLN A 55 15.71 -2.35 25.13
C GLN A 55 17.15 -2.68 25.58
N LYS A 56 17.36 -3.85 26.15
CA LYS A 56 18.70 -4.35 26.48
C LYS A 56 19.33 -5.15 25.34
N GLY A 57 18.66 -5.18 24.17
CA GLY A 57 19.06 -6.00 23.04
C GLY A 57 18.74 -7.49 23.21
N GLU A 58 18.07 -7.89 24.29
CA GLU A 58 17.78 -9.29 24.58
C GLU A 58 16.57 -9.78 23.78
N PHE A 59 16.62 -11.02 23.32
CA PHE A 59 15.52 -11.68 22.61
C PHE A 59 15.30 -13.09 23.14
N THR A 60 14.10 -13.63 22.90
CA THR A 60 13.76 -15.01 23.26
C THR A 60 12.80 -15.58 22.23
N ILE A 61 13.19 -16.68 21.57
CA ILE A 61 12.36 -17.44 20.66
C ILE A 61 12.00 -18.75 21.35
N GLN A 62 10.72 -18.98 21.59
CA GLN A 62 10.19 -20.19 22.19
C GLN A 62 9.61 -21.14 21.12
N GLY A 63 9.43 -22.40 21.47
CA GLY A 63 8.80 -23.36 20.58
C GLY A 63 9.73 -23.94 19.51
N VAL A 64 11.06 -23.82 19.69
CA VAL A 64 12.04 -24.33 18.73
C VAL A 64 12.26 -25.82 18.96
N GLN A 65 12.09 -26.62 17.91
CA GLN A 65 12.37 -28.05 17.97
C GLN A 65 13.85 -28.34 17.79
N GLU A 66 14.29 -29.54 18.17
CA GLU A 66 15.64 -29.98 17.90
C GLU A 66 15.98 -29.92 16.41
N GLY A 67 17.14 -29.36 16.07
CA GLY A 67 17.56 -29.24 14.68
C GLY A 67 18.68 -28.21 14.46
N LYS A 68 19.17 -28.17 13.23
CA LYS A 68 20.12 -27.14 12.78
C LYS A 68 19.33 -26.03 12.07
N TYR A 69 19.58 -24.80 12.46
CA TYR A 69 18.88 -23.61 11.97
C TYR A 69 19.87 -22.49 11.64
N ASN A 70 19.44 -21.56 10.81
CA ASN A 70 20.08 -20.29 10.61
C ASN A 70 19.15 -19.20 11.18
N LEU A 71 19.66 -18.38 12.11
CA LEU A 71 18.97 -17.18 12.55
C LEU A 71 19.30 -16.05 11.59
N GLU A 72 18.32 -15.48 10.94
CA GLU A 72 18.46 -14.23 10.18
C GLU A 72 18.13 -13.07 11.11
N VAL A 73 19.13 -12.20 11.34
CA VAL A 73 19.01 -11.06 12.25
C VAL A 73 19.16 -9.79 11.43
N SER A 74 18.17 -8.93 11.52
CA SER A 74 18.15 -7.65 10.82
C SER A 74 17.76 -6.51 11.73
N PHE A 75 18.40 -5.38 11.54
CA PHE A 75 18.07 -4.12 12.21
C PHE A 75 18.32 -2.97 11.24
N LEU A 76 17.45 -1.97 11.29
CA LEU A 76 17.55 -0.82 10.39
C LEU A 76 18.86 -0.06 10.60
N GLY A 77 19.57 0.21 9.52
CA GLY A 77 20.90 0.86 9.58
C GLY A 77 22.07 -0.09 9.87
N TYR A 78 21.83 -1.41 9.88
CA TYR A 78 22.85 -2.42 10.13
C TYR A 78 22.88 -3.49 9.04
N VAL A 79 24.05 -4.07 8.81
CA VAL A 79 24.21 -5.19 7.90
C VAL A 79 23.53 -6.43 8.49
N PRO A 80 22.56 -7.05 7.80
CA PRO A 80 21.92 -8.27 8.28
C PRO A 80 22.92 -9.39 8.51
N ALA A 81 22.76 -10.14 9.61
CA ALA A 81 23.60 -11.27 9.96
C ALA A 81 22.84 -12.60 9.88
N THR A 82 23.53 -13.65 9.44
CA THR A 82 23.02 -15.03 9.48
C THR A 82 23.86 -15.85 10.43
N ILE A 83 23.25 -16.34 11.52
CA ILE A 83 23.93 -17.07 12.59
C ILE A 83 23.49 -18.53 12.57
N PRO A 84 24.37 -19.49 12.28
CA PRO A 84 24.02 -20.90 12.36
C PRO A 84 23.90 -21.35 13.81
N VAL A 85 22.84 -22.06 14.16
CA VAL A 85 22.59 -22.59 15.50
C VAL A 85 22.20 -24.06 15.41
N ASN A 86 22.67 -24.87 16.37
CA ASN A 86 22.32 -26.27 16.51
C ASN A 86 21.54 -26.46 17.82
N VAL A 87 20.23 -26.61 17.72
CA VAL A 87 19.34 -26.70 18.88
C VAL A 87 19.21 -28.15 19.29
N ARG A 88 19.86 -28.54 20.37
CA ARG A 88 19.74 -29.86 21.07
C ARG A 88 19.29 -29.69 22.51
N SER A 89 19.33 -28.48 23.02
CA SER A 89 18.90 -28.03 24.35
C SER A 89 18.58 -26.56 24.27
N ASN A 90 18.08 -25.97 25.37
CA ASN A 90 17.90 -24.52 25.44
C ASN A 90 19.23 -23.79 25.18
N ILE A 91 19.22 -22.83 24.26
CA ILE A 91 20.34 -21.96 23.96
C ILE A 91 20.13 -20.66 24.73
N ASN A 92 21.02 -20.39 25.68
CA ASN A 92 20.95 -19.18 26.49
C ASN A 92 22.12 -18.25 26.16
N ASN A 93 21.85 -16.93 26.23
CA ASN A 93 22.86 -15.88 26.06
C ASN A 93 23.63 -15.92 24.72
N LEU A 94 22.95 -16.26 23.62
CA LEU A 94 23.55 -16.23 22.29
C LEU A 94 23.95 -14.78 21.93
N PRO A 95 25.25 -14.46 21.79
CA PRO A 95 25.67 -13.13 21.39
C PRO A 95 25.47 -12.95 19.88
N ILE A 96 24.82 -11.87 19.48
CA ILE A 96 24.65 -11.48 18.08
C ILE A 96 25.18 -10.06 17.93
N ILE A 97 26.16 -9.89 17.05
CA ILE A 97 26.82 -8.61 16.82
C ILE A 97 26.48 -8.15 15.42
N LEU A 98 25.83 -7.00 15.29
CA LEU A 98 25.54 -6.38 14.01
C LEU A 98 26.54 -5.24 13.76
N LYS A 99 27.02 -5.16 12.52
CA LYS A 99 27.85 -4.05 12.04
C LYS A 99 26.93 -2.96 11.49
N GLU A 100 27.20 -1.72 11.88
CA GLU A 100 26.54 -0.57 11.29
C GLU A 100 26.78 -0.56 9.77
N ASN A 101 25.73 -0.36 9.01
CA ASN A 101 25.84 -0.19 7.56
C ASN A 101 26.35 1.23 7.30
N THR A 102 27.65 1.45 7.53
CA THR A 102 28.29 2.69 7.10
C THR A 102 28.34 2.66 5.58
N LEU A 103 27.86 3.73 4.95
CA LEU A 103 27.94 4.02 3.52
C LEU A 103 29.39 3.85 3.01
N ALA A 104 29.86 2.62 2.87
CA ALA A 104 30.94 2.30 1.97
C ALA A 104 30.30 2.29 0.58
N LEU A 105 30.89 3.02 -0.35
CA LEU A 105 30.63 2.99 -1.78
C LEU A 105 31.07 1.61 -2.36
N ASP A 106 30.54 0.53 -1.80
CA ASP A 106 30.61 -0.76 -2.45
C ASP A 106 29.57 -0.76 -3.59
N ASP A 107 29.89 -1.40 -4.69
CA ASP A 107 29.06 -1.47 -5.90
C ASP A 107 27.58 -1.66 -5.57
N VAL A 108 26.82 -0.59 -5.64
CA VAL A 108 25.39 -0.64 -5.38
C VAL A 108 24.71 -1.25 -6.57
N VAL A 109 24.30 -2.49 -6.42
CA VAL A 109 23.51 -3.18 -7.43
C VAL A 109 22.08 -2.63 -7.38
N VAL A 110 21.79 -1.73 -8.31
CA VAL A 110 20.43 -1.14 -8.49
C VAL A 110 19.56 -2.17 -9.21
N THR A 111 19.06 -3.15 -8.49
CA THR A 111 18.16 -4.17 -9.04
C THR A 111 17.02 -4.47 -8.08
N ALA A 112 15.85 -4.73 -8.64
CA ALA A 112 14.75 -5.32 -7.90
C ALA A 112 15.13 -6.77 -7.53
N GLN A 113 15.16 -7.07 -6.24
CA GLN A 113 15.52 -8.40 -5.75
C GLN A 113 14.27 -9.22 -5.46
N ALA A 114 14.22 -10.45 -5.99
CA ALA A 114 13.20 -11.41 -5.59
C ALA A 114 13.60 -12.05 -4.25
N PRO A 115 12.78 -11.94 -3.19
CA PRO A 115 13.08 -12.59 -1.93
C PRO A 115 13.26 -14.09 -2.12
N LYS A 116 14.37 -14.64 -1.62
CA LYS A 116 14.74 -16.06 -1.83
C LYS A 116 13.73 -17.06 -1.25
N ASN A 117 12.83 -16.61 -0.38
CA ASN A 117 11.98 -17.49 0.43
C ASN A 117 10.46 -17.26 0.27
N GLU A 118 10.00 -16.33 -0.56
CA GLU A 118 8.57 -16.09 -0.72
C GLU A 118 7.90 -17.02 -1.72
N LEU A 119 6.66 -17.42 -1.42
CA LEU A 119 5.80 -18.21 -2.30
C LEU A 119 5.28 -17.40 -3.48
N ASN A 120 4.98 -16.12 -3.23
CA ASN A 120 4.47 -15.20 -4.23
C ASN A 120 5.60 -14.66 -5.12
N THR A 121 5.25 -14.21 -6.31
CA THR A 121 6.20 -13.46 -7.15
C THR A 121 6.27 -12.03 -6.62
N THR A 122 7.17 -11.79 -5.70
CA THR A 122 7.42 -10.50 -5.08
C THR A 122 8.80 -10.00 -5.50
N LEU A 123 8.89 -8.72 -5.82
CA LEU A 123 10.13 -7.99 -6.05
C LEU A 123 10.26 -6.93 -4.97
N THR A 124 11.38 -6.89 -4.28
CA THR A 124 11.67 -5.89 -3.25
C THR A 124 12.74 -4.94 -3.75
N ILE A 125 12.44 -3.65 -3.69
CA ILE A 125 13.32 -2.55 -4.05
C ILE A 125 13.64 -1.81 -2.75
N GLY A 126 14.88 -1.89 -2.32
CA GLY A 126 15.34 -1.25 -1.09
C GLY A 126 15.70 0.22 -1.29
N ASN A 127 15.86 0.91 -0.18
CA ASN A 127 16.20 2.33 -0.10
C ASN A 127 17.41 2.73 -0.96
N HIS A 128 18.52 1.96 -0.93
CA HIS A 128 19.71 2.28 -1.73
C HIS A 128 19.42 2.34 -3.23
N ALA A 129 18.57 1.45 -3.75
CA ALA A 129 18.17 1.48 -5.14
C ALA A 129 17.33 2.73 -5.45
N LEU A 130 16.47 3.16 -4.53
CA LEU A 130 15.66 4.38 -4.67
C LEU A 130 16.53 5.64 -4.68
N GLU A 131 17.53 5.71 -3.81
CA GLU A 131 18.49 6.82 -3.73
C GLU A 131 19.33 6.93 -5.01
N HIS A 132 19.80 5.79 -5.56
CA HIS A 132 20.55 5.77 -6.81
C HIS A 132 19.73 6.19 -8.02
N LEU A 133 18.48 5.79 -8.08
CA LEU A 133 17.57 6.20 -9.17
C LEU A 133 17.15 7.66 -9.07
N GLN A 134 17.39 8.34 -7.93
CA GLN A 134 16.94 9.70 -7.67
C GLN A 134 15.45 9.88 -7.99
N VAL A 135 14.63 8.93 -7.54
CA VAL A 135 13.20 8.91 -7.82
C VAL A 135 12.51 10.15 -7.23
N SER A 136 11.70 10.82 -8.04
CA SER A 136 10.85 11.93 -7.61
C SER A 136 9.47 11.44 -7.17
N ASN A 137 9.08 10.26 -7.65
CA ASN A 137 7.81 9.60 -7.35
C ASN A 137 7.99 8.09 -7.24
N VAL A 138 7.15 7.44 -6.47
CA VAL A 138 7.20 5.98 -6.29
C VAL A 138 6.98 5.25 -7.61
N SER A 139 6.18 5.77 -8.54
CA SER A 139 5.95 5.13 -9.84
C SER A 139 7.20 5.05 -10.72
N ASP A 140 8.24 5.84 -10.44
CA ASP A 140 9.50 5.81 -11.21
C ASP A 140 10.21 4.47 -11.06
N ILE A 141 9.97 3.72 -9.97
CA ILE A 141 10.49 2.37 -9.76
C ILE A 141 10.00 1.35 -10.79
N SER A 142 8.94 1.68 -11.53
CA SER A 142 8.45 0.80 -12.61
C SER A 142 9.55 0.50 -13.64
N ALA A 143 10.54 1.37 -13.79
CA ALA A 143 11.70 1.16 -14.64
C ALA A 143 12.57 -0.04 -14.22
N LEU A 144 12.55 -0.43 -12.93
CA LEU A 144 13.27 -1.58 -12.38
C LEU A 144 12.51 -2.91 -12.51
N LEU A 145 11.23 -2.84 -12.87
CA LEU A 145 10.42 -4.04 -13.01
C LEU A 145 10.70 -4.74 -14.36
N PRO A 146 10.59 -6.07 -14.45
CA PRO A 146 10.71 -6.78 -15.70
C PRO A 146 9.76 -6.25 -16.77
N GLY A 147 10.29 -5.80 -17.90
CA GLY A 147 9.53 -5.15 -18.97
C GLY A 147 9.18 -3.68 -18.70
N GLY A 148 9.68 -3.11 -17.61
CA GLY A 148 9.50 -1.72 -17.26
C GLY A 148 10.19 -0.76 -18.24
N LYS A 149 9.59 0.42 -18.41
CA LYS A 149 10.13 1.49 -19.24
C LYS A 149 10.61 2.63 -18.37
N THR A 150 11.79 3.14 -18.65
CA THR A 150 12.27 4.38 -18.04
C THR A 150 11.39 5.54 -18.50
N LYS A 151 10.81 6.27 -17.55
CA LYS A 151 10.08 7.51 -17.80
C LYS A 151 10.90 8.68 -17.26
N VAL A 152 10.78 9.82 -17.91
CA VAL A 152 11.29 11.05 -17.33
C VAL A 152 10.39 11.40 -16.14
N PRO A 153 10.94 11.56 -14.92
CA PRO A 153 10.15 11.94 -13.76
C PRO A 153 9.37 13.22 -14.02
N ASP A 154 8.05 13.18 -13.89
CA ASP A 154 7.17 14.31 -14.10
C ASP A 154 6.01 14.28 -13.09
N LEU A 155 6.04 15.18 -12.11
CA LEU A 155 4.99 15.34 -11.12
C LEU A 155 3.83 16.22 -11.59
N THR A 156 3.91 16.80 -12.79
CA THR A 156 2.82 17.61 -13.33
C THR A 156 1.75 16.79 -14.06
N THR A 157 1.99 15.48 -14.24
CA THR A 157 1.03 14.51 -14.76
C THR A 157 0.72 13.44 -13.71
N ASN A 158 -0.40 12.75 -13.85
CA ASN A 158 -0.77 11.65 -12.95
C ASN A 158 0.28 10.53 -13.02
N ASN A 159 0.78 10.12 -11.86
CA ASN A 159 1.77 9.06 -11.72
C ASN A 159 1.10 7.80 -11.16
N ILE A 160 0.78 6.87 -12.04
CA ILE A 160 -0.01 5.69 -11.77
C ILE A 160 0.84 4.44 -11.99
N PHE A 161 0.75 3.48 -11.06
CA PHE A 161 1.27 2.14 -11.28
C PHE A 161 0.31 1.32 -12.15
N SER A 162 0.84 0.74 -13.21
CA SER A 162 0.16 -0.30 -13.98
C SER A 162 1.05 -1.54 -13.99
N LEU A 163 0.60 -2.58 -13.30
CA LEU A 163 1.24 -3.89 -13.30
C LEU A 163 0.46 -4.78 -14.28
N ARG A 164 1.09 -5.44 -15.22
CA ARG A 164 0.45 -6.25 -16.28
C ARG A 164 -0.34 -5.45 -17.32
N ASP A 165 0.14 -4.26 -17.64
CA ASP A 165 -0.41 -3.50 -18.74
C ASP A 165 0.05 -4.13 -20.07
N GLY A 166 -0.87 -4.75 -20.78
CA GLY A 166 -0.62 -5.35 -22.11
C GLY A 166 -0.42 -4.33 -23.22
N GLY A 167 -0.10 -3.09 -22.90
CA GLY A 167 0.07 -2.00 -23.86
C GLY A 167 -1.24 -1.44 -24.40
N SER A 168 -2.39 -1.86 -23.85
CA SER A 168 -3.66 -1.26 -24.16
C SER A 168 -3.85 0.00 -23.32
N THR A 169 -4.43 1.03 -23.91
CA THR A 169 -4.84 2.28 -23.24
C THR A 169 -5.99 2.09 -22.24
N ALA A 170 -6.43 0.86 -22.01
CA ALA A 170 -7.51 0.55 -21.08
C ALA A 170 -7.07 0.70 -19.64
N GLY A 171 -7.57 1.70 -18.93
CA GLY A 171 -7.28 2.01 -17.53
C GLY A 171 -7.55 0.90 -16.50
N ASN A 172 -8.10 -0.25 -16.92
CA ASN A 172 -8.51 -1.35 -16.06
C ASN A 172 -7.34 -2.02 -15.34
N ALA A 173 -6.17 -2.13 -15.96
CA ALA A 173 -5.00 -2.73 -15.31
C ALA A 173 -4.46 -1.84 -14.18
N ALA A 174 -4.43 -0.54 -14.39
CA ALA A 174 -4.03 0.44 -13.39
C ALA A 174 -5.06 0.52 -12.24
N PHE A 175 -6.36 0.52 -12.56
CA PHE A 175 -7.44 0.48 -11.57
C PHE A 175 -7.38 -0.78 -10.70
N GLY A 176 -7.00 -1.90 -11.28
CA GLY A 176 -6.83 -3.18 -10.60
C GLY A 176 -5.53 -3.34 -9.82
N THR A 177 -4.59 -2.40 -9.94
CA THR A 177 -3.34 -2.39 -9.17
C THR A 177 -3.56 -1.75 -7.80
N ALA A 178 -3.27 -2.52 -6.77
CA ALA A 178 -3.36 -2.07 -5.39
C ALA A 178 -2.11 -1.28 -4.96
N VAL A 179 -2.28 -0.17 -4.26
CA VAL A 179 -1.18 0.55 -3.60
C VAL A 179 -1.47 0.68 -2.11
N GLU A 180 -0.46 0.38 -1.29
CA GLU A 180 -0.55 0.43 0.17
C GLU A 180 0.68 1.12 0.75
N VAL A 181 0.50 1.97 1.75
CA VAL A 181 1.57 2.62 2.51
C VAL A 181 1.42 2.23 3.96
N ASP A 182 2.38 1.50 4.53
CA ASP A 182 2.39 1.02 5.92
C ASP A 182 1.09 0.32 6.36
N GLY A 183 0.48 -0.46 5.48
CA GLY A 183 -0.78 -1.14 5.74
C GLY A 183 -2.04 -0.31 5.46
N VAL A 184 -1.90 0.97 5.10
CA VAL A 184 -3.03 1.80 4.66
C VAL A 184 -3.22 1.64 3.16
N ARG A 185 -4.32 1.02 2.77
CA ARG A 185 -4.72 0.94 1.37
C ARG A 185 -5.09 2.33 0.85
N ILE A 186 -4.47 2.75 -0.24
CA ILE A 186 -4.88 3.97 -0.93
C ILE A 186 -6.15 3.67 -1.71
N GLY A 187 -7.22 4.40 -1.39
CA GLY A 187 -8.52 4.23 -2.01
C GLY A 187 -8.53 4.69 -3.47
N ASN A 188 -9.31 3.99 -4.29
CA ASN A 188 -9.66 4.42 -5.64
C ASN A 188 -11.09 4.02 -6.01
N ASN A 189 -11.86 3.51 -5.05
CA ASN A 189 -13.25 3.08 -5.24
C ASN A 189 -14.25 4.22 -4.99
N GLY A 190 -13.91 5.21 -4.16
CA GLY A 190 -14.75 6.36 -3.81
C GLY A 190 -14.75 7.48 -4.84
N SER A 191 -13.98 7.36 -5.92
CA SER A 191 -13.90 8.36 -6.99
C SER A 191 -15.10 8.29 -7.93
N PHE A 192 -15.60 9.46 -8.33
CA PHE A 192 -16.63 9.63 -9.36
C PHE A 192 -16.04 10.05 -10.72
N GLY A 193 -14.74 10.31 -10.81
CA GLY A 193 -14.09 10.84 -12.01
C GLY A 193 -13.89 9.80 -13.10
N ASN A 194 -13.23 8.70 -12.79
CA ASN A 194 -12.94 7.62 -13.73
C ASN A 194 -12.39 6.38 -13.02
N MET A 195 -12.18 5.29 -13.77
CA MET A 195 -11.54 4.06 -13.27
C MET A 195 -10.03 4.07 -13.53
N ASN A 196 -9.35 5.13 -13.14
CA ASN A 196 -7.90 5.19 -13.19
C ASN A 196 -7.28 4.46 -11.98
N GLY A 197 -5.99 4.16 -12.09
CA GLY A 197 -5.21 3.67 -10.96
C GLY A 197 -4.97 4.75 -9.90
N VAL A 198 -4.33 4.35 -8.83
CA VAL A 198 -3.94 5.23 -7.73
C VAL A 198 -2.86 6.21 -8.20
N ASP A 199 -3.11 7.50 -8.05
CA ASP A 199 -2.08 8.53 -8.25
C ASP A 199 -1.12 8.55 -7.06
N THR A 200 0.16 8.34 -7.33
CA THR A 200 1.21 8.22 -6.31
C THR A 200 1.98 9.53 -6.07
N ARG A 201 1.61 10.64 -6.74
CA ARG A 201 2.29 11.95 -6.59
C ARG A 201 2.29 12.48 -5.16
N ASN A 202 1.27 12.14 -4.38
CA ASN A 202 1.10 12.55 -3.00
C ASN A 202 1.79 11.61 -1.97
N ILE A 203 2.67 10.72 -2.42
CA ILE A 203 3.48 9.86 -1.55
C ILE A 203 4.89 10.42 -1.48
N THR A 204 5.34 10.71 -0.25
CA THR A 204 6.69 11.16 0.05
C THR A 204 7.68 10.04 -0.22
N VAL A 205 8.74 10.29 -0.99
CA VAL A 205 9.73 9.26 -1.34
C VAL A 205 10.90 9.21 -0.36
N ALA A 206 11.20 10.30 0.33
CA ALA A 206 12.37 10.45 1.18
C ALA A 206 12.37 9.55 2.44
N ASP A 207 11.19 9.10 2.88
CA ASP A 207 11.01 8.25 4.07
C ASP A 207 10.80 6.77 3.73
N ILE A 208 10.94 6.41 2.47
CA ILE A 208 10.71 5.02 2.04
C ILE A 208 11.93 4.16 2.39
N GLU A 209 11.69 3.06 3.10
CA GLU A 209 12.65 2.01 3.39
C GLU A 209 12.73 0.99 2.26
N SER A 210 11.55 0.53 1.82
CA SER A 210 11.44 -0.43 0.73
C SER A 210 10.11 -0.36 0.03
N VAL A 211 10.10 -0.83 -1.21
CA VAL A 211 8.88 -1.04 -2.00
C VAL A 211 8.82 -2.49 -2.43
N GLU A 212 7.73 -3.17 -2.09
CA GLU A 212 7.44 -4.52 -2.50
C GLU A 212 6.42 -4.50 -3.64
N VAL A 213 6.72 -5.17 -4.73
CA VAL A 213 5.83 -5.31 -5.89
C VAL A 213 5.44 -6.77 -6.04
N ILE A 214 4.15 -7.06 -5.85
CA ILE A 214 3.57 -8.40 -5.95
C ILE A 214 2.87 -8.52 -7.30
N THR A 215 3.42 -9.34 -8.21
CA THR A 215 2.90 -9.53 -9.57
C THR A 215 2.24 -10.89 -9.78
N GLY A 216 2.46 -11.86 -8.88
CA GLY A 216 1.86 -13.20 -8.89
C GLY A 216 0.47 -13.26 -8.25
N VAL A 217 0.03 -14.47 -7.92
CA VAL A 217 -1.18 -14.71 -7.13
C VAL A 217 -0.90 -14.24 -5.69
N PRO A 218 -1.58 -13.19 -5.19
CA PRO A 218 -1.32 -12.68 -3.85
C PRO A 218 -1.87 -13.61 -2.77
N SER A 219 -1.43 -13.43 -1.51
CA SER A 219 -2.05 -14.08 -0.35
C SER A 219 -3.55 -13.78 -0.27
N ALA A 220 -4.33 -14.71 0.29
CA ALA A 220 -5.77 -14.54 0.50
C ALA A 220 -6.10 -13.37 1.45
N GLU A 221 -5.12 -12.87 2.21
CA GLU A 221 -5.23 -11.67 3.03
C GLU A 221 -5.58 -10.42 2.20
N TYR A 222 -5.14 -10.36 0.93
CA TYR A 222 -5.33 -9.19 0.06
C TYR A 222 -6.51 -9.37 -0.88
N GLY A 223 -7.45 -8.44 -0.84
CA GLY A 223 -8.61 -8.36 -1.72
C GLY A 223 -8.65 -7.05 -2.52
N ASP A 224 -9.72 -6.85 -3.28
CA ASP A 224 -9.96 -5.64 -4.07
C ASP A 224 -8.81 -5.31 -5.02
N LEU A 225 -8.27 -6.32 -5.74
CA LEU A 225 -7.22 -6.17 -6.74
C LEU A 225 -7.25 -7.31 -7.76
N ASN A 226 -6.84 -7.05 -9.00
CA ASN A 226 -6.72 -8.07 -10.04
C ASN A 226 -5.43 -8.01 -10.86
N SER A 227 -4.67 -6.93 -10.78
CA SER A 227 -3.47 -6.71 -11.61
C SER A 227 -2.17 -6.82 -10.82
N GLY A 228 -2.22 -6.83 -9.50
CA GLY A 228 -1.07 -6.89 -8.60
C GLY A 228 -1.15 -5.86 -7.48
N MET A 229 -0.07 -5.76 -6.71
CA MET A 229 -0.02 -4.89 -5.53
C MET A 229 1.36 -4.27 -5.36
N VAL A 230 1.39 -2.99 -4.97
CA VAL A 230 2.59 -2.26 -4.56
C VAL A 230 2.45 -1.91 -3.08
N LYS A 231 3.39 -2.38 -2.26
CA LYS A 231 3.45 -2.08 -0.83
C LYS A 231 4.65 -1.21 -0.56
N ILE A 232 4.41 -0.09 0.09
CA ILE A 232 5.42 0.89 0.44
C ILE A 232 5.60 0.84 1.96
N HIS A 233 6.84 0.62 2.38
CA HIS A 233 7.21 0.59 3.78
C HIS A 233 8.05 1.82 4.10
N THR A 234 7.63 2.60 5.10
CA THR A 234 8.41 3.74 5.59
C THR A 234 9.43 3.30 6.62
N ARG A 235 10.46 4.11 6.80
CA ARG A 235 11.52 3.86 7.79
C ARG A 235 10.96 3.89 9.20
N LYS A 236 11.26 2.84 9.97
CA LYS A 236 10.85 2.71 11.37
C LYS A 236 12.07 2.41 12.25
N GLY A 237 11.99 2.80 13.51
CA GLY A 237 13.08 2.56 14.45
C GLY A 237 14.03 3.75 14.59
N LYS A 238 15.08 3.57 15.38
CA LYS A 238 16.12 4.58 15.60
C LYS A 238 16.95 4.76 14.33
N THR A 239 16.95 5.94 13.76
CA THR A 239 17.75 6.30 12.59
C THR A 239 18.51 7.61 12.81
N PRO A 240 19.67 7.79 12.18
CA PRO A 240 20.36 9.09 12.17
C PRO A 240 19.51 10.14 11.46
N TRP A 241 19.94 11.40 11.50
CA TRP A 241 19.39 12.42 10.62
C TRP A 241 19.67 12.04 9.16
N ASN A 242 18.63 12.06 8.35
CA ASN A 242 18.72 11.97 6.91
C ASN A 242 18.19 13.29 6.33
N ILE A 243 19.03 14.00 5.59
CA ILE A 243 18.67 15.23 4.88
C ILE A 243 18.96 14.98 3.41
N LEU A 244 17.95 15.11 2.58
CA LEU A 244 18.04 14.98 1.13
C LEU A 244 17.76 16.33 0.48
N LEU A 245 18.68 16.75 -0.38
CA LEU A 245 18.50 17.86 -1.31
C LEU A 245 18.64 17.28 -2.72
N SER A 246 17.59 17.37 -3.52
CA SER A 246 17.59 16.92 -4.91
C SER A 246 17.13 18.05 -5.83
N ILE A 247 17.92 18.33 -6.82
CA ILE A 247 17.61 19.36 -7.83
C ILE A 247 17.85 18.75 -9.20
N ASN A 248 16.83 18.68 -10.01
CA ASN A 248 16.92 18.33 -11.42
C ASN A 248 16.22 19.41 -12.26
N PRO A 249 16.34 19.39 -13.60
CA PRO A 249 15.79 20.45 -14.43
C PRO A 249 14.30 20.76 -14.24
N ARG A 250 13.52 19.83 -13.70
CA ARG A 250 12.06 20.00 -13.53
C ARG A 250 11.58 19.93 -12.10
N THR A 251 12.40 19.44 -11.18
CA THR A 251 11.98 19.17 -9.80
C THR A 251 13.02 19.63 -8.80
N GLU A 252 12.56 20.34 -7.79
CA GLU A 252 13.31 20.74 -6.61
C GLU A 252 12.70 20.02 -5.41
N GLN A 253 13.53 19.37 -4.60
CA GLN A 253 13.09 18.61 -3.43
C GLN A 253 14.03 18.81 -2.27
N VAL A 254 13.46 19.04 -1.10
CA VAL A 254 14.16 19.08 0.18
C VAL A 254 13.40 18.21 1.16
N SER A 255 14.10 17.34 1.85
CA SER A 255 13.47 16.52 2.90
C SER A 255 14.40 16.26 4.07
N PHE A 256 13.80 15.95 5.21
CA PHE A 256 14.51 15.50 6.40
C PHE A 256 13.74 14.35 7.06
N ALA A 257 14.48 13.44 7.68
CA ALA A 257 13.90 12.34 8.45
C ALA A 257 14.75 12.02 9.67
N LYS A 258 14.13 11.57 10.75
CA LYS A 258 14.79 11.18 12.01
C LYS A 258 13.99 10.14 12.76
N GLY A 259 14.67 9.10 13.25
CA GLY A 259 14.15 8.17 14.24
C GLY A 259 14.74 8.46 15.63
N LEU A 260 13.89 8.85 16.58
CA LEU A 260 14.25 9.22 17.94
C LEU A 260 13.93 8.07 18.90
N ASP A 261 14.96 7.48 19.50
CA ASP A 261 14.79 6.54 20.60
C ASP A 261 14.50 7.31 21.89
N LEU A 262 13.36 7.04 22.52
CA LEU A 262 12.94 7.69 23.75
C LEU A 262 13.61 7.10 25.00
N GLY A 263 14.40 6.04 24.84
CA GLY A 263 15.07 5.34 25.93
C GLY A 263 14.12 4.66 26.92
N ASN A 264 14.65 3.91 27.88
CA ASN A 264 13.90 3.34 29.02
C ASN A 264 12.60 2.61 28.64
N ASN A 265 12.58 1.81 27.58
CA ASN A 265 11.40 1.07 27.07
C ASN A 265 10.23 1.97 26.64
N LYS A 266 10.47 3.24 26.32
CA LYS A 266 9.42 4.16 25.90
C LYS A 266 9.16 4.14 24.40
N GLY A 267 9.90 3.33 23.64
CA GLY A 267 9.71 3.19 22.19
C GLY A 267 10.47 4.21 21.35
N VAL A 268 10.11 4.29 20.09
CA VAL A 268 10.77 5.14 19.09
C VAL A 268 9.73 6.03 18.41
N ILE A 269 10.10 7.29 18.19
CA ILE A 269 9.33 8.22 17.36
C ILE A 269 10.09 8.45 16.06
N ASN A 270 9.41 8.26 14.92
CA ASN A 270 9.92 8.62 13.61
C ASN A 270 9.20 9.87 13.12
N ILE A 271 9.96 10.82 12.57
CA ILE A 271 9.43 12.05 11.95
C ILE A 271 10.07 12.25 10.60
N ASN A 272 9.29 12.74 9.66
CA ASN A 272 9.73 13.12 8.32
C ASN A 272 9.02 14.40 7.89
N GLY A 273 9.72 15.21 7.10
CA GLY A 273 9.15 16.36 6.40
C GLY A 273 9.77 16.49 5.02
N GLU A 274 8.95 16.82 4.02
CA GLU A 274 9.37 16.98 2.64
C GLU A 274 8.69 18.18 2.00
N TRP A 275 9.44 18.93 1.22
CA TRP A 275 8.92 19.92 0.27
C TRP A 275 9.43 19.57 -1.13
N THR A 276 8.52 19.50 -2.08
CA THR A 276 8.83 19.23 -3.49
C THR A 276 8.05 20.17 -4.37
N LYS A 277 8.71 20.78 -5.35
CA LYS A 277 8.08 21.56 -6.41
C LYS A 277 8.54 21.04 -7.76
N ALA A 278 7.60 20.80 -8.66
CA ALA A 278 7.88 20.37 -10.02
C ALA A 278 7.20 21.28 -11.03
N THR A 279 7.86 21.49 -12.17
CA THR A 279 7.34 22.26 -13.31
C THR A 279 7.36 21.43 -14.57
N GLN A 280 6.38 21.61 -15.44
CA GLN A 280 6.28 20.84 -16.68
C GLN A 280 7.41 21.16 -17.65
N LYS A 281 7.70 22.46 -17.82
CA LYS A 281 8.73 22.97 -18.71
C LYS A 281 9.50 24.09 -18.03
N LEU A 282 10.83 24.13 -18.22
CA LEU A 282 11.68 25.19 -17.68
C LEU A 282 11.38 26.55 -18.32
N VAL A 283 11.16 26.55 -19.63
CA VAL A 283 10.89 27.78 -20.41
C VAL A 283 9.46 28.28 -20.24
N SER A 284 8.56 27.47 -19.69
CA SER A 284 7.16 27.80 -19.47
C SER A 284 6.68 27.16 -18.15
N PRO A 285 7.03 27.77 -17.00
CA PRO A 285 6.76 27.17 -15.67
C PRO A 285 5.32 27.39 -15.20
N TYR A 286 4.39 27.57 -16.12
CA TYR A 286 2.99 27.90 -15.81
C TYR A 286 2.19 26.72 -15.30
N SER A 287 2.65 25.49 -15.59
CA SER A 287 2.13 24.27 -14.97
C SER A 287 3.11 23.76 -13.93
N SER A 288 2.67 23.73 -12.68
CA SER A 288 3.50 23.31 -11.55
C SER A 288 2.73 22.43 -10.57
N TYR A 289 3.42 21.47 -9.96
CA TYR A 289 2.93 20.65 -8.87
C TYR A 289 3.75 20.94 -7.61
N THR A 290 3.09 21.08 -6.49
CA THR A 290 3.75 21.27 -5.19
C THR A 290 3.28 20.17 -4.22
N ARG A 291 4.22 19.58 -3.51
CA ARG A 291 4.00 18.60 -2.45
C ARG A 291 4.68 19.04 -1.17
N ARG A 292 3.93 19.07 -0.06
CA ARG A 292 4.44 19.28 1.29
C ARG A 292 4.06 18.07 2.10
N GLY A 293 4.96 17.09 2.11
CA GLY A 293 4.77 15.82 2.79
C GLY A 293 5.23 15.88 4.24
N PHE A 294 4.56 15.14 5.09
CA PHE A 294 5.00 14.92 6.46
C PHE A 294 4.61 13.52 6.92
N SER A 295 5.40 12.97 7.83
CA SER A 295 5.04 11.75 8.57
C SER A 295 5.45 11.87 10.02
N ALA A 296 4.66 11.25 10.89
CA ALA A 296 4.99 11.04 12.28
C ALA A 296 4.51 9.65 12.70
N GLY A 297 5.36 8.88 13.35
CA GLY A 297 5.03 7.53 13.80
C GLY A 297 5.63 7.24 15.17
N TYR A 298 4.92 6.42 15.93
CA TYR A 298 5.41 5.89 17.20
C TYR A 298 5.32 4.37 17.18
N SER A 299 6.39 3.71 17.59
CA SER A 299 6.49 2.27 17.69
C SER A 299 7.05 1.87 19.06
N ASN A 300 6.42 0.89 19.70
CA ASN A 300 6.91 0.32 20.94
C ASN A 300 6.55 -1.16 21.05
N THR A 301 7.36 -1.91 21.80
CA THR A 301 7.08 -3.31 22.12
C THR A 301 7.00 -3.47 23.64
N PHE A 302 5.80 -3.64 24.16
CA PHE A 302 5.53 -3.78 25.58
C PHE A 302 5.79 -5.22 26.03
N ARG A 303 6.63 -5.39 27.06
CA ARG A 303 6.96 -6.70 27.68
C ARG A 303 7.40 -7.76 26.67
N ASN A 304 7.93 -7.37 25.51
CA ASN A 304 8.32 -8.28 24.40
C ASN A 304 7.20 -9.16 23.84
N VAL A 305 5.95 -8.81 24.12
CA VAL A 305 4.77 -9.59 23.74
C VAL A 305 3.81 -8.78 22.88
N LEU A 306 3.63 -7.50 23.20
CA LEU A 306 2.69 -6.63 22.51
C LEU A 306 3.44 -5.55 21.75
N ARG A 307 3.44 -5.60 20.44
CA ARG A 307 3.92 -4.54 19.58
C ARG A 307 2.78 -3.59 19.23
N PHE A 308 3.03 -2.32 19.44
CA PHE A 308 2.13 -1.23 19.09
C PHE A 308 2.83 -0.29 18.11
N ASP A 309 2.20 -0.04 16.99
CA ASP A 309 2.63 0.94 16.00
C ASP A 309 1.45 1.87 15.69
N ILE A 310 1.68 3.17 15.70
CA ILE A 310 0.74 4.17 15.23
C ILE A 310 1.48 5.15 14.33
N GLY A 311 0.85 5.54 13.22
CA GLY A 311 1.45 6.46 12.27
C GLY A 311 0.42 7.41 11.68
N VAL A 312 0.87 8.60 11.36
CA VAL A 312 0.15 9.60 10.57
C VAL A 312 1.07 10.05 9.46
N THR A 313 0.60 10.01 8.24
CA THR A 313 1.28 10.56 7.07
C THR A 313 0.34 11.51 6.35
N GLY A 314 0.88 12.55 5.78
CA GLY A 314 0.07 13.50 5.03
C GLY A 314 0.84 14.19 3.93
N ASN A 315 0.07 14.75 3.02
CA ASN A 315 0.54 15.65 1.98
C ASN A 315 -0.42 16.83 1.87
N ILE A 316 0.13 18.01 1.72
CA ILE A 316 -0.62 19.24 1.42
C ILE A 316 -0.01 19.83 0.15
N GLY A 317 -0.81 19.97 -0.90
CA GLY A 317 -0.31 20.47 -2.16
C GLY A 317 -1.31 20.42 -3.30
N GLY A 318 -0.79 20.22 -4.48
CA GLY A 318 -1.60 20.08 -5.68
C GLY A 318 -0.98 20.71 -6.92
N MET A 319 -1.79 20.76 -7.97
CA MET A 319 -1.44 21.24 -9.29
C MET A 319 -1.94 22.66 -9.50
N ASN A 320 -1.13 23.49 -10.15
CA ASN A 320 -1.51 24.80 -10.63
C ASN A 320 -1.14 24.89 -12.10
N THR A 321 -2.14 24.88 -12.96
CA THR A 321 -1.97 25.05 -14.40
C THR A 321 -2.55 26.39 -14.79
N LYS A 322 -1.75 27.24 -15.41
CA LYS A 322 -2.15 28.53 -15.99
C LYS A 322 -1.71 28.58 -17.43
N ASP A 323 -2.42 29.33 -18.22
CA ASP A 323 -1.93 29.68 -19.54
C ASP A 323 -0.71 30.60 -19.49
N ASP A 324 0.05 30.60 -20.57
CA ASP A 324 1.07 31.57 -20.79
C ASP A 324 0.48 32.98 -20.71
N PRO A 325 0.99 33.88 -19.87
CA PRO A 325 0.50 35.26 -19.79
C PRO A 325 0.48 35.98 -21.14
N ASP A 326 1.40 35.62 -22.05
CA ASP A 326 1.47 36.16 -23.40
C ASP A 326 0.40 35.57 -24.34
N ALA A 327 -0.26 34.48 -23.97
CA ALA A 327 -1.38 33.90 -24.72
C ALA A 327 -2.72 34.64 -24.51
N TYR A 328 -2.80 35.48 -23.49
CA TYR A 328 -3.97 36.31 -23.14
C TYR A 328 -5.29 35.56 -22.94
N SER A 329 -5.27 34.22 -22.77
CA SER A 329 -6.50 33.45 -22.60
C SER A 329 -7.13 33.66 -21.23
N GLY A 330 -6.32 33.83 -20.18
CA GLY A 330 -6.74 34.01 -18.80
C GLY A 330 -7.23 32.71 -18.15
N GLU A 331 -7.17 31.58 -18.83
CA GLU A 331 -7.63 30.28 -18.33
C GLU A 331 -6.68 29.71 -17.25
N TYR A 332 -7.23 28.97 -16.30
CA TYR A 332 -6.45 28.22 -15.32
C TYR A 332 -7.19 27.00 -14.81
N ASN A 333 -6.42 26.03 -14.33
CA ASN A 333 -6.91 24.91 -13.55
C ASN A 333 -6.04 24.73 -12.29
N LYS A 334 -6.65 24.83 -11.12
CA LYS A 334 -6.02 24.63 -9.82
C LYS A 334 -6.60 23.36 -9.19
N VAL A 335 -5.74 22.41 -8.88
CA VAL A 335 -6.13 21.18 -8.21
C VAL A 335 -5.49 21.16 -6.85
N ARG A 336 -6.30 21.17 -5.78
CA ARG A 336 -5.86 20.85 -4.43
C ARG A 336 -5.79 19.33 -4.30
N ASP A 337 -4.69 18.79 -3.81
CA ASP A 337 -4.47 17.37 -3.61
C ASP A 337 -3.88 17.16 -2.19
N ASN A 338 -4.77 17.20 -1.19
CA ASN A 338 -4.41 17.00 0.20
C ASN A 338 -4.79 15.59 0.63
N VAL A 339 -3.81 14.85 1.15
CA VAL A 339 -4.01 13.47 1.58
C VAL A 339 -3.56 13.28 3.01
N PHE A 340 -4.37 12.58 3.80
CA PHE A 340 -4.04 12.18 5.16
C PHE A 340 -4.28 10.68 5.33
N ARG A 341 -3.32 10.00 5.96
CA ARG A 341 -3.38 8.57 6.26
C ARG A 341 -3.01 8.37 7.71
N THR A 342 -3.80 7.58 8.40
CA THR A 342 -3.52 7.17 9.77
C THR A 342 -3.63 5.67 9.85
N ASN A 343 -2.66 5.03 10.49
CA ASN A 343 -2.69 3.60 10.76
C ASN A 343 -2.38 3.33 12.23
N THR A 344 -3.02 2.31 12.76
CA THR A 344 -2.75 1.76 14.08
C THR A 344 -2.63 0.26 13.93
N SER A 345 -1.59 -0.32 14.48
CA SER A 345 -1.34 -1.76 14.46
C SER A 345 -0.99 -2.27 15.85
N LEU A 346 -1.67 -3.31 16.28
CA LEU A 346 -1.43 -4.04 17.52
C LEU A 346 -1.11 -5.49 17.15
N ALA A 347 0.11 -5.94 17.39
CA ALA A 347 0.51 -7.32 17.17
C ALA A 347 0.85 -7.98 18.51
N TRP A 348 0.07 -8.98 18.88
CA TRP A 348 0.21 -9.70 20.14
C TRP A 348 0.85 -11.07 19.89
N LEU A 349 2.13 -11.20 20.27
CA LEU A 349 2.92 -12.42 20.18
C LEU A 349 2.57 -13.35 21.35
N LEU A 350 1.61 -14.23 21.16
CA LEU A 350 1.09 -15.12 22.21
C LEU A 350 1.91 -16.40 22.36
N ASN A 351 2.43 -16.93 21.25
CA ASN A 351 3.23 -18.17 21.18
C ASN A 351 2.63 -19.34 21.97
N LYS A 352 1.29 -19.51 21.89
CA LYS A 352 0.57 -20.65 22.49
C LYS A 352 0.47 -21.82 21.51
N SER A 353 0.14 -22.99 22.00
CA SER A 353 -0.03 -24.19 21.17
C SER A 353 -1.09 -24.05 20.08
N TRP A 354 -2.04 -23.16 20.24
CA TRP A 354 -3.16 -22.92 19.32
C TRP A 354 -3.14 -21.56 18.63
N ILE A 355 -2.26 -20.64 19.02
CA ILE A 355 -2.10 -19.32 18.41
C ILE A 355 -0.66 -18.83 18.58
N THR A 356 -0.07 -18.35 17.51
CA THR A 356 1.25 -17.71 17.55
C THR A 356 1.13 -16.21 17.69
N ASN A 357 0.31 -15.59 16.85
CA ASN A 357 0.15 -14.15 16.77
C ASN A 357 -1.31 -13.77 16.55
N LEU A 358 -1.74 -12.71 17.21
CA LEU A 358 -3.00 -12.03 16.94
C LEU A 358 -2.69 -10.58 16.57
N LYS A 359 -3.13 -10.14 15.41
CA LYS A 359 -2.87 -8.79 14.93
C LYS A 359 -4.17 -8.05 14.64
N PHE A 360 -4.29 -6.86 15.18
CA PHE A 360 -5.35 -5.91 14.87
C PHE A 360 -4.75 -4.71 14.13
N ASP A 361 -5.30 -4.37 12.98
CA ASP A 361 -4.94 -3.19 12.22
C ASP A 361 -6.19 -2.32 12.00
N ALA A 362 -6.04 -1.02 12.15
CA ALA A 362 -7.05 -0.04 11.80
C ALA A 362 -6.42 1.11 11.03
N SER A 363 -7.12 1.63 10.03
CA SER A 363 -6.63 2.75 9.22
C SER A 363 -7.73 3.67 8.74
N ILE A 364 -7.34 4.93 8.51
CA ILE A 364 -8.16 5.95 7.88
C ILE A 364 -7.34 6.52 6.71
N TYR A 365 -7.97 6.60 5.55
CA TYR A 365 -7.46 7.31 4.38
C TYR A 365 -8.43 8.41 4.01
N TYR A 366 -7.94 9.63 3.89
CA TYR A 366 -8.69 10.79 3.46
C TYR A 366 -7.96 11.49 2.32
N ASN A 367 -8.65 11.73 1.21
CA ASN A 367 -8.13 12.43 0.06
C ASN A 367 -9.06 13.58 -0.31
N ASP A 368 -8.63 14.81 -0.06
CA ASP A 368 -9.30 16.05 -0.44
C ASP A 368 -8.75 16.54 -1.78
N ASN A 369 -9.40 16.13 -2.86
CA ASN A 369 -9.10 16.52 -4.22
C ASN A 369 -10.16 17.51 -4.72
N ASN A 370 -9.76 18.77 -4.88
CA ASN A 370 -10.63 19.83 -5.36
C ASN A 370 -10.03 20.47 -6.62
N SER A 371 -10.69 20.30 -7.73
CA SER A 371 -10.33 20.92 -9.01
C SER A 371 -11.18 22.17 -9.25
N HIS A 372 -10.54 23.28 -9.54
CA HIS A 372 -11.16 24.53 -9.94
C HIS A 372 -10.65 24.92 -11.33
N ALA A 373 -11.48 24.70 -12.34
CA ALA A 373 -11.23 25.09 -13.71
C ALA A 373 -11.95 26.40 -14.04
N HIS A 374 -11.21 27.41 -14.51
CA HIS A 374 -11.70 28.65 -15.06
C HIS A 374 -11.49 28.62 -16.56
N THR A 375 -12.56 28.41 -17.31
CA THR A 375 -12.53 28.09 -18.75
C THR A 375 -13.24 29.15 -19.55
N PHE A 376 -12.64 29.51 -20.68
CA PHE A 376 -13.20 30.46 -21.64
C PHE A 376 -14.09 29.75 -22.65
N TYR A 377 -15.27 30.27 -22.84
CA TYR A 377 -16.23 29.80 -23.85
C TYR A 377 -16.45 30.89 -24.90
N SER A 378 -16.41 30.53 -26.18
CA SER A 378 -16.40 31.48 -27.32
C SER A 378 -17.60 31.29 -28.27
N TYR A 379 -18.68 30.67 -27.84
CA TYR A 379 -19.91 30.57 -28.65
C TYR A 379 -21.15 30.58 -27.78
N ALA A 380 -22.18 31.23 -28.29
CA ALA A 380 -23.46 31.27 -27.59
C ALA A 380 -24.13 29.91 -27.62
N SER A 381 -24.67 29.54 -26.48
CA SER A 381 -25.45 28.31 -26.27
C SER A 381 -26.68 28.64 -25.41
N GLU A 382 -27.57 27.70 -25.29
CA GLU A 382 -28.69 27.83 -24.35
C GLU A 382 -28.21 27.62 -22.91
N GLN A 383 -28.79 28.37 -22.01
CA GLN A 383 -28.60 28.17 -20.57
C GLN A 383 -29.14 26.78 -20.18
N PRO A 384 -28.43 26.00 -19.37
CA PRO A 384 -28.95 24.70 -18.97
C PRO A 384 -30.14 24.85 -18.00
N ALA A 385 -31.06 23.93 -18.07
CA ALA A 385 -32.18 23.79 -17.11
C ALA A 385 -31.66 23.12 -15.83
N VAL A 386 -30.78 23.79 -15.09
CA VAL A 386 -29.93 23.26 -13.99
C VAL A 386 -30.70 22.43 -12.93
N HIS A 387 -31.97 22.76 -12.70
CA HIS A 387 -32.81 22.08 -11.70
C HIS A 387 -33.74 21.02 -12.28
N ALA A 388 -33.79 20.88 -13.60
CA ALA A 388 -34.67 19.92 -14.24
C ALA A 388 -34.01 18.52 -14.28
N THR A 389 -34.59 17.59 -13.55
CA THR A 389 -34.17 16.18 -13.50
C THR A 389 -35.07 15.24 -14.26
N GLU A 390 -36.22 15.76 -14.77
CA GLU A 390 -37.22 15.04 -15.50
C GLU A 390 -37.44 15.71 -16.89
N GLU A 391 -38.01 14.95 -17.82
CA GLU A 391 -38.38 15.46 -19.13
C GLU A 391 -39.48 16.50 -19.02
N GLY A 392 -39.34 17.63 -19.74
CA GLY A 392 -40.32 18.72 -19.70
C GLY A 392 -39.87 19.96 -20.45
N TYR A 393 -40.69 21.00 -20.43
CA TYR A 393 -40.39 22.31 -21.02
C TYR A 393 -40.00 23.29 -19.90
N PHE A 394 -38.85 23.92 -20.06
CA PHE A 394 -38.30 24.84 -19.09
C PHE A 394 -37.90 26.15 -19.78
N MET A 395 -38.05 27.27 -19.06
CA MET A 395 -37.55 28.55 -19.53
C MET A 395 -36.02 28.57 -19.43
N ALA A 396 -35.34 28.94 -20.50
CA ALA A 396 -33.90 29.10 -20.56
C ALA A 396 -33.54 30.40 -21.30
N ASN A 397 -32.43 31.01 -20.93
CA ASN A 397 -31.86 32.16 -21.62
C ASN A 397 -30.71 31.73 -22.51
N LYS A 398 -30.33 32.54 -23.47
CA LYS A 398 -29.09 32.37 -24.21
C LYS A 398 -27.90 32.80 -23.32
N LEU A 399 -26.85 31.98 -23.34
CA LEU A 399 -25.58 32.36 -22.76
C LEU A 399 -24.90 33.48 -23.55
N PRO A 400 -24.07 34.33 -22.94
CA PRO A 400 -23.24 35.30 -23.66
C PRO A 400 -22.43 34.64 -24.78
N TYR A 401 -22.14 35.36 -25.86
CA TYR A 401 -21.33 34.82 -26.96
C TYR A 401 -19.92 34.44 -26.50
N THR A 402 -19.34 35.20 -25.58
CA THR A 402 -18.07 34.92 -24.94
C THR A 402 -18.21 35.13 -23.44
N TYR A 403 -17.73 34.16 -22.64
CA TYR A 403 -17.76 34.24 -21.18
C TYR A 403 -16.75 33.29 -20.58
N PHE A 404 -16.41 33.54 -19.32
CA PHE A 404 -15.69 32.57 -18.46
C PHE A 404 -16.67 31.86 -17.54
N ALA A 405 -16.43 30.57 -17.30
CA ALA A 405 -17.16 29.83 -16.29
C ALA A 405 -16.21 29.06 -15.38
N ASP A 406 -16.56 29.04 -14.10
CA ASP A 406 -15.82 28.39 -13.04
C ASP A 406 -16.47 27.05 -12.69
N GLN A 407 -15.88 25.95 -13.13
CA GLN A 407 -16.27 24.60 -12.74
C GLN A 407 -15.49 24.17 -11.51
N ILE A 408 -16.19 23.65 -10.53
CA ILE A 408 -15.61 23.02 -9.33
C ILE A 408 -15.96 21.54 -9.35
N ILE A 409 -14.93 20.71 -9.08
CA ILE A 409 -15.10 19.29 -8.77
C ILE A 409 -14.46 19.05 -7.41
N ASP A 410 -15.30 19.00 -6.37
CA ASP A 410 -14.88 18.79 -4.99
C ASP A 410 -15.10 17.33 -4.61
N SER A 411 -14.02 16.54 -4.61
CA SER A 411 -14.02 15.12 -4.25
C SER A 411 -13.25 14.92 -2.95
N LYS A 412 -13.91 14.37 -1.94
CA LYS A 412 -13.31 14.08 -0.65
C LYS A 412 -13.53 12.61 -0.32
N GLU A 413 -12.63 11.77 -0.85
CA GLU A 413 -12.68 10.34 -0.58
C GLU A 413 -12.28 10.04 0.86
N LEU A 414 -13.05 9.17 1.52
CA LEU A 414 -12.84 8.78 2.89
C LEU A 414 -13.02 7.27 3.04
N ASP A 415 -11.92 6.58 3.36
CA ASP A 415 -11.90 5.15 3.62
C ASP A 415 -11.58 4.88 5.08
N TYR A 416 -12.38 4.02 5.70
CA TYR A 416 -12.08 3.39 6.98
C TYR A 416 -11.82 1.92 6.76
N ALA A 417 -10.81 1.38 7.42
CA ALA A 417 -10.56 -0.05 7.42
C ALA A 417 -10.19 -0.55 8.81
N ALA A 418 -10.64 -1.75 9.14
CA ALA A 418 -10.25 -2.48 10.33
C ALA A 418 -10.08 -3.96 9.98
N SER A 419 -9.09 -4.60 10.57
CA SER A 419 -8.83 -6.02 10.37
C SER A 419 -8.36 -6.70 11.64
N LEU A 420 -8.77 -7.95 11.81
CA LEU A 420 -8.26 -8.84 12.83
C LEU A 420 -7.70 -10.08 12.15
N LYS A 421 -6.43 -10.38 12.42
CA LYS A 421 -5.69 -11.46 11.81
C LYS A 421 -5.19 -12.41 12.88
N TYR A 422 -5.50 -13.67 12.71
CA TYR A 422 -5.02 -14.80 13.48
C TYR A 422 -3.91 -15.49 12.70
N GLU A 423 -2.80 -15.80 13.38
CA GLU A 423 -1.71 -16.60 12.82
C GLU A 423 -1.34 -17.72 13.76
N TRP A 424 -1.23 -18.92 13.21
CA TRP A 424 -0.81 -20.09 13.94
C TRP A 424 0.32 -20.81 13.21
N ASN A 425 1.52 -20.70 13.76
CA ASN A 425 2.72 -21.37 13.28
C ASN A 425 2.93 -22.66 14.06
N ARG A 426 3.04 -23.74 13.34
CA ARG A 426 3.23 -25.06 13.93
C ARG A 426 4.19 -25.89 13.08
N ARG A 427 4.83 -26.84 13.74
CA ARG A 427 5.71 -27.79 13.06
C ARG A 427 5.28 -29.20 13.38
N PHE A 428 5.13 -30.03 12.35
CA PHE A 428 4.84 -31.45 12.43
C PHE A 428 6.05 -32.21 11.89
N LYS A 429 6.88 -32.79 12.77
CA LYS A 429 8.14 -33.45 12.37
C LYS A 429 8.98 -32.52 11.47
N THR A 430 8.96 -32.76 10.16
CA THR A 430 9.71 -32.01 9.15
C THR A 430 8.90 -30.96 8.41
N VAL A 431 7.58 -30.91 8.63
CA VAL A 431 6.66 -30.00 7.95
C VAL A 431 6.42 -28.76 8.79
N ASN A 432 6.73 -27.59 8.28
CA ASN A 432 6.33 -26.32 8.86
C ASN A 432 4.98 -25.90 8.25
N SER A 433 4.04 -25.54 9.10
CA SER A 433 2.68 -25.10 8.75
C SER A 433 2.44 -23.72 9.32
N ASN A 434 1.89 -22.83 8.49
CA ASN A 434 1.45 -21.50 8.89
C ASN A 434 0.01 -21.31 8.44
N LEU A 435 -0.90 -21.30 9.40
CA LEU A 435 -2.30 -20.96 9.18
C LEU A 435 -2.49 -19.47 9.46
N LYS A 436 -3.04 -18.77 8.50
CA LYS A 436 -3.52 -17.39 8.62
C LYS A 436 -5.02 -17.38 8.41
N ALA A 437 -5.75 -16.71 9.27
CA ALA A 437 -7.17 -16.45 9.08
C ALA A 437 -7.49 -15.04 9.54
N GLY A 438 -8.48 -14.41 8.94
CA GLY A 438 -8.81 -13.06 9.36
C GLY A 438 -10.16 -12.59 8.87
N VAL A 439 -10.61 -11.52 9.53
CA VAL A 439 -11.78 -10.75 9.16
C VAL A 439 -11.32 -9.32 8.88
N GLN A 440 -11.87 -8.73 7.83
CA GLN A 440 -11.61 -7.35 7.44
C GLN A 440 -12.93 -6.64 7.16
N TRP A 441 -13.00 -5.39 7.55
CA TRP A 441 -14.08 -4.49 7.23
C TRP A 441 -13.49 -3.22 6.61
N LYS A 442 -14.11 -2.75 5.53
CA LYS A 442 -13.78 -1.49 4.88
C LYS A 442 -15.05 -0.72 4.59
N ALA A 443 -15.03 0.58 4.83
CA ALA A 443 -16.07 1.50 4.41
C ALA A 443 -15.45 2.58 3.52
N THR A 444 -16.02 2.76 2.33
CA THR A 444 -15.58 3.75 1.34
C THR A 444 -16.71 4.74 1.11
N GLY A 445 -16.40 6.03 1.18
CA GLY A 445 -17.35 7.11 0.93
C GLY A 445 -16.70 8.29 0.23
N ASN A 446 -17.54 9.23 -0.21
CA ASN A 446 -17.10 10.52 -0.70
C ASN A 446 -17.98 11.61 -0.06
N VAL A 447 -17.34 12.51 0.66
CA VAL A 447 -18.01 13.59 1.42
C VAL A 447 -17.80 14.98 0.79
N GLY A 448 -17.35 15.01 -0.47
CA GLY A 448 -17.19 16.24 -1.24
C GLY A 448 -18.52 16.86 -1.68
N GLU A 449 -18.49 18.16 -1.96
CA GLU A 449 -19.65 18.87 -2.52
C GLU A 449 -20.00 18.40 -3.92
N GLY A 450 -19.05 17.75 -4.61
CA GLY A 450 -19.24 17.18 -5.91
C GLY A 450 -18.91 18.11 -7.06
N GLU A 451 -19.63 17.94 -8.18
CA GLU A 451 -19.43 18.70 -9.41
C GLU A 451 -20.46 19.83 -9.49
N TYR A 452 -19.99 21.07 -9.59
CA TYR A 452 -20.86 22.23 -9.75
C TYR A 452 -20.14 23.40 -10.43
N TYR A 453 -20.91 24.36 -10.97
CA TYR A 453 -20.42 25.67 -11.43
C TYR A 453 -20.69 26.70 -10.35
N LYS A 454 -19.74 27.62 -10.09
CA LYS A 454 -19.91 28.72 -9.14
C LYS A 454 -21.11 29.59 -9.48
N ASP A 455 -21.27 29.90 -10.77
CA ASP A 455 -22.46 30.51 -11.33
C ASP A 455 -23.18 29.50 -12.22
N PRO A 456 -24.24 28.86 -11.74
CA PRO A 456 -25.00 27.88 -12.53
C PRO A 456 -25.59 28.47 -13.83
N SER A 457 -25.81 29.80 -13.89
CA SER A 457 -26.34 30.46 -15.07
C SER A 457 -25.35 30.49 -16.24
N LEU A 458 -24.05 30.32 -15.95
CA LEU A 458 -22.96 30.27 -16.93
C LEU A 458 -22.51 28.83 -17.24
N ALA A 459 -23.18 27.83 -16.70
CA ALA A 459 -22.86 26.44 -16.99
C ALA A 459 -23.22 26.09 -18.45
N PRO A 460 -22.48 25.16 -19.11
CA PRO A 460 -22.79 24.73 -20.46
C PRO A 460 -24.08 23.91 -20.53
N ASN A 461 -24.66 23.82 -21.75
CA ASN A 461 -25.84 23.02 -22.02
C ASN A 461 -25.74 21.58 -21.50
N GLY A 462 -26.85 21.03 -21.02
CA GLY A 462 -26.88 19.68 -20.45
C GLY A 462 -26.29 19.52 -19.06
N TYR A 463 -25.77 20.58 -18.47
CA TYR A 463 -25.18 20.51 -17.13
C TYR A 463 -26.24 20.36 -16.04
N ARG A 464 -25.93 19.50 -15.05
CA ARG A 464 -26.64 19.38 -13.77
C ARG A 464 -25.61 19.22 -12.64
N PRO A 465 -25.84 19.86 -11.47
CA PRO A 465 -24.98 19.67 -10.32
C PRO A 465 -25.06 18.22 -9.81
N ARG A 466 -23.93 17.68 -9.36
CA ARG A 466 -23.85 16.31 -8.87
C ARG A 466 -23.22 16.28 -7.47
N PRO A 467 -24.00 16.43 -6.40
CA PRO A 467 -23.47 16.38 -5.05
C PRO A 467 -23.05 14.95 -4.68
N TYR A 468 -21.81 14.78 -4.20
CA TYR A 468 -21.28 13.46 -3.82
C TYR A 468 -21.77 13.01 -2.45
N THR A 469 -22.15 13.94 -1.59
CA THR A 469 -22.70 13.66 -0.25
C THR A 469 -24.03 12.89 -0.25
N THR A 470 -24.74 12.84 -1.38
CA THR A 470 -26.00 12.10 -1.52
C THR A 470 -25.80 10.59 -1.65
N TYR A 471 -24.59 10.14 -1.92
CA TYR A 471 -24.31 8.72 -2.10
C TYR A 471 -23.90 8.06 -0.79
N PRO A 472 -24.48 6.89 -0.46
CA PRO A 472 -24.18 6.20 0.79
C PRO A 472 -22.78 5.60 0.78
N TYR A 473 -22.22 5.38 1.98
CA TYR A 473 -20.98 4.63 2.12
C TYR A 473 -21.16 3.20 1.62
N MET A 474 -20.17 2.72 0.92
CA MET A 474 -20.03 1.33 0.47
C MET A 474 -19.24 0.55 1.50
N HIS A 475 -19.87 -0.47 2.10
CA HIS A 475 -19.24 -1.33 3.10
C HIS A 475 -18.83 -2.65 2.47
N ASN A 476 -17.61 -3.10 2.74
CA ASN A 476 -17.10 -4.41 2.37
C ASN A 476 -16.68 -5.19 3.60
N VAL A 477 -17.19 -6.41 3.76
CA VAL A 477 -16.78 -7.35 4.80
C VAL A 477 -16.11 -8.54 4.12
N SER A 478 -14.96 -8.93 4.61
CA SER A 478 -14.18 -10.02 4.03
C SER A 478 -13.74 -11.01 5.11
N LEU A 479 -13.81 -12.28 4.76
CA LEU A 479 -13.27 -13.39 5.55
C LEU A 479 -12.23 -14.12 4.71
N TYR A 480 -11.10 -14.48 5.29
CA TYR A 480 -10.11 -15.27 4.59
C TYR A 480 -9.45 -16.31 5.50
N ALA A 481 -8.99 -17.38 4.88
CA ALA A 481 -8.14 -18.38 5.49
C ALA A 481 -7.10 -18.87 4.47
N GLU A 482 -5.87 -19.05 4.93
CA GLU A 482 -4.75 -19.46 4.11
C GLU A 482 -3.83 -20.37 4.91
N GLU A 483 -3.50 -21.51 4.37
CA GLU A 483 -2.52 -22.44 4.93
C GLU A 483 -1.30 -22.51 4.04
N SER A 484 -0.12 -22.32 4.63
CA SER A 484 1.17 -22.43 3.96
C SER A 484 1.96 -23.57 4.58
N LEU A 485 2.35 -24.54 3.76
CA LEU A 485 3.13 -25.71 4.14
C LEU A 485 4.54 -25.62 3.54
N SER A 486 5.54 -25.94 4.36
CA SER A 486 6.94 -26.06 3.90
C SER A 486 7.52 -27.38 4.38
N PHE A 487 7.99 -28.19 3.47
CA PHE A 487 8.56 -29.50 3.81
C PHE A 487 9.73 -29.87 2.89
N PRO A 488 10.71 -30.62 3.42
CA PRO A 488 11.82 -31.10 2.63
C PRO A 488 11.38 -32.27 1.71
N VAL A 489 11.88 -32.27 0.49
CA VAL A 489 11.76 -33.36 -0.49
C VAL A 489 13.17 -33.77 -0.87
N GLY A 490 13.70 -34.81 -0.21
CA GLY A 490 15.14 -35.13 -0.30
C GLY A 490 16.00 -33.96 0.22
N ASN A 491 16.92 -33.48 -0.60
CA ASN A 491 17.79 -32.33 -0.31
C ASN A 491 17.18 -31.00 -0.75
N THR A 492 15.92 -30.99 -1.18
CA THR A 492 15.22 -29.81 -1.72
C THR A 492 14.11 -29.37 -0.79
N MET A 493 13.56 -28.16 -1.00
CA MET A 493 12.46 -27.62 -0.20
C MET A 493 11.25 -27.33 -1.09
N LEU A 494 10.13 -27.96 -0.78
CA LEU A 494 8.84 -27.68 -1.41
C LEU A 494 7.98 -26.84 -0.46
N ARG A 495 7.38 -25.78 -1.00
CA ARG A 495 6.43 -24.92 -0.30
C ARG A 495 5.13 -24.86 -1.08
N LEU A 496 4.03 -25.02 -0.40
CA LEU A 496 2.68 -24.94 -0.96
C LEU A 496 1.86 -23.94 -0.15
N MET A 497 1.01 -23.20 -0.82
CA MET A 497 0.03 -22.33 -0.18
C MET A 497 -1.32 -22.56 -0.82
N ALA A 498 -2.33 -22.73 0.00
CA ALA A 498 -3.73 -22.78 -0.41
C ALA A 498 -4.54 -21.83 0.47
N GLY A 499 -5.33 -20.99 -0.15
CA GLY A 499 -6.14 -20.02 0.56
C GLY A 499 -7.46 -19.75 -0.13
N VAL A 500 -8.39 -19.23 0.62
CA VAL A 500 -9.70 -18.78 0.13
C VAL A 500 -10.07 -17.46 0.79
N ARG A 501 -10.65 -16.57 0.01
CA ARG A 501 -11.20 -15.31 0.47
C ARG A 501 -12.65 -15.20 0.01
N TRP A 502 -13.51 -14.83 0.95
CA TRP A 502 -14.90 -14.45 0.70
C TRP A 502 -15.05 -12.96 0.98
N GLU A 503 -15.75 -12.25 0.10
CA GLU A 503 -16.07 -10.84 0.28
C GLU A 503 -17.55 -10.60 0.05
N HIS A 504 -18.12 -9.74 0.87
CA HIS A 504 -19.49 -9.25 0.74
C HIS A 504 -19.48 -7.73 0.69
N LEU A 505 -19.89 -7.20 -0.46
CA LEU A 505 -20.00 -5.78 -0.70
C LEU A 505 -21.46 -5.37 -0.60
N PHE A 506 -21.77 -4.49 0.35
CA PHE A 506 -23.09 -3.89 0.54
C PHE A 506 -23.24 -2.70 -0.40
N ILE A 507 -24.17 -2.78 -1.35
CA ILE A 507 -24.43 -1.76 -2.36
C ILE A 507 -25.79 -1.14 -2.08
N LYS A 508 -25.84 0.17 -1.84
CA LYS A 508 -27.07 0.91 -1.56
C LYS A 508 -27.24 2.09 -2.51
N GLY A 509 -28.47 2.59 -2.68
CA GLY A 509 -28.76 3.79 -3.47
C GLY A 509 -28.59 3.61 -4.99
N THR A 510 -28.61 2.38 -5.48
CA THR A 510 -28.49 2.03 -6.90
C THR A 510 -29.37 0.81 -7.21
N LYS A 511 -29.60 0.53 -8.50
CA LYS A 511 -30.30 -0.66 -8.98
C LYS A 511 -29.52 -1.97 -8.83
N TYR A 512 -28.22 -1.89 -8.54
CA TYR A 512 -27.37 -3.06 -8.36
C TYR A 512 -27.62 -3.70 -6.98
N LYS A 513 -27.51 -5.02 -6.93
CA LYS A 513 -27.62 -5.80 -5.69
C LYS A 513 -26.26 -5.93 -5.02
N ASP A 514 -26.28 -6.31 -3.73
CA ASP A 514 -25.08 -6.69 -3.00
C ASP A 514 -24.28 -7.75 -3.77
N LEU A 515 -22.96 -7.63 -3.71
CA LEU A 515 -22.04 -8.51 -4.42
C LEU A 515 -21.38 -9.46 -3.43
N ASN A 516 -21.43 -10.76 -3.76
CA ASN A 516 -20.67 -11.79 -3.05
C ASN A 516 -19.62 -12.38 -3.97
N THR A 517 -18.41 -12.49 -3.48
CA THR A 517 -17.29 -13.06 -4.24
C THR A 517 -16.57 -14.15 -3.44
N LEU A 518 -15.99 -15.12 -4.15
CA LEU A 518 -15.20 -16.20 -3.57
C LEU A 518 -13.92 -16.37 -4.39
N SER A 519 -12.79 -16.12 -3.78
CA SER A 519 -11.49 -16.06 -4.43
C SER A 519 -10.54 -17.16 -3.89
N PRO A 520 -10.58 -18.38 -4.45
CA PRO A 520 -9.62 -19.42 -4.14
C PRO A 520 -8.26 -19.10 -4.75
N ARG A 521 -7.18 -19.43 -4.03
CA ARG A 521 -5.79 -19.17 -4.43
C ARG A 521 -4.89 -20.31 -4.07
N PHE A 522 -3.95 -20.61 -4.96
CA PHE A 522 -2.96 -21.66 -4.78
C PHE A 522 -1.60 -21.16 -5.31
N ASN A 523 -0.54 -21.38 -4.53
CA ASN A 523 0.83 -21.14 -4.94
C ASN A 523 1.71 -22.33 -4.55
N ALA A 524 2.66 -22.66 -5.42
CA ALA A 524 3.66 -23.67 -5.17
C ALA A 524 5.05 -23.13 -5.52
N ARG A 525 6.04 -23.46 -4.72
CA ARG A 525 7.44 -23.17 -4.98
C ARG A 525 8.30 -24.35 -4.60
N TRP A 526 9.05 -24.85 -5.55
CA TRP A 526 10.00 -25.91 -5.36
C TRP A 526 11.43 -25.38 -5.53
N GLN A 527 12.17 -25.31 -4.44
CA GLN A 527 13.58 -24.92 -4.43
C GLN A 527 14.43 -26.15 -4.67
N LEU A 528 14.93 -26.31 -5.89
CA LEU A 528 15.75 -27.48 -6.28
C LEU A 528 17.18 -27.37 -5.74
N ASN A 529 17.77 -26.18 -5.79
CA ASN A 529 19.10 -25.86 -5.24
C ASN A 529 19.18 -24.35 -4.94
N GLU A 530 20.35 -23.85 -4.58
CA GLU A 530 20.54 -22.42 -4.24
C GLU A 530 20.28 -21.45 -5.40
N HIS A 531 20.36 -21.94 -6.65
CA HIS A 531 20.26 -21.14 -7.86
C HIS A 531 18.94 -21.35 -8.61
N ILE A 532 18.29 -22.50 -8.45
CA ILE A 532 17.12 -22.89 -9.24
C ILE A 532 15.90 -23.09 -8.34
N ALA A 533 14.84 -22.36 -8.64
CA ALA A 533 13.52 -22.53 -8.03
C ALA A 533 12.43 -22.53 -9.12
N ILE A 534 11.52 -23.48 -9.05
CA ILE A 534 10.32 -23.54 -9.88
C ILE A 534 9.17 -22.96 -9.08
N ARG A 535 8.39 -22.05 -9.68
CA ARG A 535 7.22 -21.43 -9.07
C ARG A 535 6.01 -21.58 -10.00
N GLY A 536 4.85 -21.79 -9.41
CA GLY A 536 3.57 -21.78 -10.10
C GLY A 536 2.48 -21.30 -9.17
N GLY A 537 1.49 -20.62 -9.72
CA GLY A 537 0.34 -20.18 -8.95
C GLY A 537 -0.90 -20.14 -9.82
N TRP A 538 -2.05 -20.41 -9.19
CA TRP A 538 -3.35 -20.28 -9.76
C TRP A 538 -4.31 -19.64 -8.74
N GLY A 539 -5.16 -18.75 -9.18
CA GLY A 539 -6.13 -18.15 -8.29
C GLY A 539 -7.07 -17.19 -8.98
N ILE A 540 -8.15 -16.90 -8.29
CA ILE A 540 -9.14 -15.89 -8.68
C ILE A 540 -8.89 -14.66 -7.80
N THR A 541 -8.81 -13.50 -8.44
CA THR A 541 -8.73 -12.21 -7.77
C THR A 541 -9.74 -11.27 -8.39
N GLU A 542 -10.34 -10.42 -7.59
CA GLU A 542 -11.45 -9.59 -8.00
C GLU A 542 -11.19 -8.14 -7.59
N LYS A 543 -11.51 -7.20 -8.48
CA LYS A 543 -11.51 -5.77 -8.21
C LYS A 543 -12.96 -5.32 -7.99
N LEU A 544 -13.20 -4.74 -6.82
CA LEU A 544 -14.53 -4.21 -6.48
C LEU A 544 -14.87 -2.98 -7.35
N PRO A 545 -16.14 -2.77 -7.64
CA PRO A 545 -16.59 -1.63 -8.43
C PRO A 545 -16.35 -0.32 -7.69
N SER A 546 -16.09 0.75 -8.44
CA SER A 546 -15.99 2.11 -7.91
C SER A 546 -17.34 2.83 -7.93
N PHE A 547 -17.41 3.98 -7.25
CA PHE A 547 -18.57 4.88 -7.33
C PHE A 547 -18.85 5.36 -8.76
N TYR A 548 -17.82 5.55 -9.57
CA TYR A 548 -17.99 5.84 -11.00
C TYR A 548 -18.83 4.79 -11.73
N THR A 549 -18.63 3.51 -11.40
CA THR A 549 -19.37 2.40 -12.03
C THR A 549 -20.77 2.21 -11.41
N LEU A 550 -20.86 2.31 -10.07
CA LEU A 550 -22.11 2.06 -9.35
C LEU A 550 -23.12 3.19 -9.51
N TYR A 551 -22.63 4.41 -9.61
CA TYR A 551 -23.41 5.62 -9.70
C TYR A 551 -23.00 6.42 -10.96
N PRO A 552 -23.31 5.94 -12.18
CA PRO A 552 -22.94 6.63 -13.40
C PRO A 552 -23.54 8.04 -13.43
N LYS A 553 -22.81 8.98 -14.04
CA LYS A 553 -23.32 10.33 -14.28
C LYS A 553 -24.49 10.25 -15.24
N GLN A 554 -25.60 10.86 -14.86
CA GLN A 554 -26.74 11.01 -15.77
C GLN A 554 -26.39 12.07 -16.82
N GLU A 555 -26.74 11.79 -18.06
CA GLU A 555 -26.58 12.73 -19.16
C GLU A 555 -27.94 13.41 -19.44
N TYR A 556 -27.90 14.73 -19.53
CA TYR A 556 -29.06 15.56 -19.86
C TYR A 556 -28.82 16.25 -21.18
N ARG A 557 -29.85 16.35 -21.96
CA ARG A 557 -29.83 17.04 -23.25
C ARG A 557 -30.92 18.11 -23.27
N ASP A 558 -30.48 19.36 -23.14
CA ASP A 558 -31.37 20.49 -23.27
C ASP A 558 -31.48 20.88 -24.75
N ILE A 559 -32.69 20.86 -25.31
CA ILE A 559 -32.94 21.14 -26.72
C ILE A 559 -33.84 22.36 -26.83
N GLN A 560 -33.42 23.35 -27.58
CA GLN A 560 -34.23 24.53 -27.86
C GLN A 560 -35.44 24.10 -28.72
N THR A 561 -36.66 24.36 -28.26
CA THR A 561 -37.88 24.03 -28.96
C THR A 561 -38.60 25.25 -29.52
N PHE A 562 -38.49 26.40 -28.81
CA PHE A 562 -39.03 27.71 -29.26
C PHE A 562 -38.00 28.77 -28.93
N GLY A 563 -37.89 29.78 -29.75
CA GLY A 563 -37.06 30.96 -29.54
C GLY A 563 -37.88 32.21 -29.36
#